data_e9c5233190a0b96ac029481ffd1a5de8
#
_entry.id   e9c5233190a0b96ac029481ffd1a5de8
#
_cell.length_a   1.000
_cell.length_b   1.000
_cell.length_c   1.000
_cell.angle_alpha   90.00
_cell.angle_beta   90.00
_cell.angle_gamma   90.00
#
_symmetry.space_group_name_H-M   'P 1'
#
loop_
_entity.id
_entity.type
_entity.pdbx_description
1 polymer ?
#
loop_
_entity_poly.entity_id
_entity_poly.type
_entity_poly.pdbx_seq_one_letter_code
_entity_poly.pdbx_strand_id
1 'polypeptide(L)'
;KTAQLMKEANVWVRYKKKYKATTNSDHNKPVYGNELKQDFNVQAPNQAWVQDITYIWTSEGWLYLAVVIDLYSRKVVGWSMGSRMKAQLVCDALTMAIWQRKPKAGLIIHSDQGVQYASHQYRRILRLHKFVGSMSKKGCCWDNAVAESFFGSLKQERVHWRNYRTRYAAQQDVLNYITMWYNSQRMYSYLNY
;
A
#
# COMPACT_ATOMS: atom_id res chain seq x y z
N LYS A 1 13.72 -34.40 -6.83
CA LYS A 1 14.82 -33.77 -7.60
C LYS A 1 14.97 -32.29 -7.25
N THR A 2 13.91 -31.43 -7.40
CA THR A 2 13.98 -29.98 -7.10
C THR A 2 14.38 -29.66 -5.65
N ALA A 3 13.77 -30.34 -4.66
CA ALA A 3 14.11 -30.14 -3.25
C ALA A 3 15.56 -30.50 -2.92
N GLN A 4 16.11 -31.52 -3.56
CA GLN A 4 17.50 -31.92 -3.40
C GLN A 4 18.45 -30.89 -3.98
N LEU A 5 18.20 -30.40 -5.19
CA LEU A 5 18.98 -29.33 -5.82
C LEU A 5 18.94 -28.03 -5.01
N MET A 6 17.79 -27.67 -4.45
CA MET A 6 17.66 -26.52 -3.57
C MET A 6 18.52 -26.68 -2.31
N LYS A 7 18.55 -27.89 -1.71
CA LYS A 7 19.38 -28.18 -0.54
C LYS A 7 20.87 -28.07 -0.88
N GLU A 8 21.31 -28.62 -2.01
CA GLU A 8 22.69 -28.54 -2.50
C GLU A 8 23.14 -27.11 -2.79
N ALA A 9 22.21 -26.30 -3.36
CA ALA A 9 22.43 -24.88 -3.61
C ALA A 9 22.27 -23.98 -2.39
N ASN A 10 22.00 -24.54 -1.19
CA ASN A 10 21.72 -23.82 0.04
C ASN A 10 20.56 -22.79 -0.11
N VAL A 11 19.54 -23.14 -0.90
CA VAL A 11 18.34 -22.33 -1.17
C VAL A 11 17.12 -23.03 -0.57
N TRP A 12 16.26 -22.28 0.08
CA TRP A 12 15.01 -22.81 0.66
C TRP A 12 13.81 -21.92 0.37
N VAL A 13 12.61 -22.53 0.33
CA VAL A 13 11.34 -21.82 0.18
C VAL A 13 11.01 -21.01 1.42
N ARG A 14 10.71 -19.75 1.23
CA ARG A 14 10.24 -18.85 2.29
C ARG A 14 8.72 -18.89 2.36
N TYR A 15 8.15 -19.41 3.45
CA TYR A 15 6.71 -19.46 3.63
C TYR A 15 6.13 -18.11 4.03
N LYS A 16 5.02 -17.73 3.40
CA LYS A 16 4.25 -16.54 3.82
C LYS A 16 3.69 -16.77 5.23
N LYS A 17 3.92 -15.84 6.16
CA LYS A 17 3.21 -15.82 7.45
C LYS A 17 1.73 -15.54 7.21
N LYS A 18 0.84 -16.13 8.04
CA LYS A 18 -0.61 -15.88 7.95
C LYS A 18 -0.91 -14.38 8.02
N TYR A 19 -1.78 -13.92 7.12
CA TYR A 19 -2.27 -12.53 7.09
C TYR A 19 -3.11 -12.26 8.35
N LYS A 20 -2.95 -11.05 8.90
CA LYS A 20 -3.79 -10.52 9.99
C LYS A 20 -4.38 -9.19 9.51
N ALA A 21 -5.71 -9.04 9.60
CA ALA A 21 -6.39 -7.80 9.24
C ALA A 21 -5.82 -6.61 10.03
N THR A 22 -5.47 -5.54 9.34
CA THR A 22 -4.79 -4.37 9.91
C THR A 22 -5.78 -3.28 10.28
N THR A 23 -6.85 -3.11 9.48
CA THR A 23 -7.80 -2.02 9.59
C THR A 23 -9.12 -2.48 10.18
N ASN A 24 -9.79 -1.58 10.95
CA ASN A 24 -11.13 -1.81 11.45
C ASN A 24 -12.15 -1.30 10.42
N SER A 25 -12.89 -2.23 9.80
CA SER A 25 -13.99 -1.95 8.87
C SER A 25 -15.38 -1.98 9.52
N ASP A 26 -15.46 -2.23 10.82
CA ASP A 26 -16.72 -2.25 11.56
C ASP A 26 -16.99 -0.86 12.18
N HIS A 27 -17.62 0.01 11.41
CA HIS A 27 -17.94 1.37 11.81
C HIS A 27 -19.17 1.90 11.04
N ASN A 28 -19.88 2.88 11.60
CA ASN A 28 -21.08 3.50 11.01
C ASN A 28 -20.77 4.75 10.14
N LYS A 29 -19.52 4.92 9.68
CA LYS A 29 -19.17 6.05 8.80
C LYS A 29 -19.62 5.76 7.36
N PRO A 30 -19.96 6.81 6.58
CA PRO A 30 -20.29 6.63 5.16
C PRO A 30 -19.12 6.02 4.39
N VAL A 31 -19.41 4.99 3.59
CA VAL A 31 -18.48 4.33 2.68
C VAL A 31 -18.81 4.67 1.23
N TYR A 32 -17.78 4.64 0.36
CA TYR A 32 -17.96 4.78 -1.08
C TYR A 32 -18.34 3.43 -1.70
N GLY A 33 -19.05 3.46 -2.84
CA GLY A 33 -19.24 2.28 -3.67
C GLY A 33 -17.92 1.74 -4.23
N ASN A 34 -17.93 0.52 -4.75
CA ASN A 34 -16.76 -0.04 -5.43
C ASN A 34 -16.77 0.37 -6.92
N GLU A 35 -16.19 1.55 -7.21
CA GLU A 35 -16.10 2.07 -8.58
C GLU A 35 -15.00 1.39 -9.39
N LEU A 36 -13.96 0.85 -8.71
CA LEU A 36 -12.85 0.17 -9.39
C LEU A 36 -13.26 -1.20 -9.95
N LYS A 37 -14.23 -1.91 -9.28
CA LYS A 37 -14.80 -3.20 -9.71
C LYS A 37 -13.77 -4.26 -10.10
N GLN A 38 -12.60 -4.27 -9.42
CA GLN A 38 -11.45 -5.14 -9.72
C GLN A 38 -10.86 -4.95 -11.14
N ASP A 39 -11.20 -3.87 -11.83
CA ASP A 39 -10.55 -3.51 -13.08
C ASP A 39 -9.23 -2.80 -12.80
N PHE A 40 -8.16 -3.59 -12.75
CA PHE A 40 -6.80 -3.09 -12.54
C PHE A 40 -6.08 -2.74 -13.85
N ASN A 41 -6.77 -2.86 -15.02
CA ASN A 41 -6.23 -2.58 -16.34
C ASN A 41 -6.49 -1.14 -16.76
N VAL A 42 -5.84 -0.20 -16.08
CA VAL A 42 -5.88 1.22 -16.45
C VAL A 42 -4.95 1.51 -17.63
N GLN A 43 -5.37 2.40 -18.53
CA GLN A 43 -4.70 2.65 -19.81
C GLN A 43 -3.62 3.75 -19.73
N ALA A 44 -3.62 4.55 -18.66
CA ALA A 44 -2.68 5.65 -18.49
C ALA A 44 -2.37 5.91 -16.99
N PRO A 45 -1.24 6.56 -16.70
CA PRO A 45 -0.90 6.98 -15.34
C PRO A 45 -1.98 7.92 -14.76
N ASN A 46 -2.18 7.82 -13.44
CA ASN A 46 -3.08 8.68 -12.68
C ASN A 46 -4.56 8.58 -13.10
N GLN A 47 -5.00 7.44 -13.63
CA GLN A 47 -6.43 7.12 -13.80
C GLN A 47 -7.02 6.48 -12.53
N ALA A 48 -6.28 5.60 -11.90
CA ALA A 48 -6.68 5.00 -10.64
C ALA A 48 -5.47 4.76 -9.72
N TRP A 49 -5.63 5.10 -8.45
CA TRP A 49 -4.67 4.82 -7.39
C TRP A 49 -5.30 3.89 -6.35
N VAL A 50 -4.53 2.97 -5.82
CA VAL A 50 -4.92 2.14 -4.68
C VAL A 50 -4.15 2.55 -3.44
N GLN A 51 -4.78 2.40 -2.29
CA GLN A 51 -4.21 2.77 -1.00
C GLN A 51 -4.41 1.67 0.03
N ASP A 52 -3.44 1.52 0.91
CA ASP A 52 -3.56 0.60 2.04
C ASP A 52 -2.56 0.97 3.15
N ILE A 53 -2.75 0.37 4.33
CA ILE A 53 -1.91 0.54 5.50
C ILE A 53 -1.32 -0.80 5.89
N THR A 54 -0.03 -0.80 6.21
CA THR A 54 0.62 -1.94 6.86
C THR A 54 1.35 -1.49 8.13
N TYR A 55 1.83 -2.45 8.90
CA TYR A 55 2.60 -2.20 10.11
C TYR A 55 3.91 -3.00 10.11
N ILE A 56 4.92 -2.42 10.74
CA ILE A 56 6.28 -2.92 10.87
C ILE A 56 6.64 -2.91 12.36
N TRP A 57 7.14 -4.01 12.87
CA TRP A 57 7.56 -4.10 14.25
C TRP A 57 8.95 -3.49 14.46
N THR A 58 9.10 -2.72 15.53
CA THR A 58 10.37 -2.19 16.02
C THR A 58 10.47 -2.36 17.53
N SER A 59 11.66 -2.27 18.11
CA SER A 59 11.80 -2.33 19.58
C SER A 59 11.10 -1.19 20.32
N GLU A 60 10.81 -0.07 19.62
CA GLU A 60 10.00 1.03 20.16
C GLU A 60 8.48 0.83 19.97
N GLY A 61 8.05 -0.31 19.42
CA GLY A 61 6.67 -0.64 19.09
C GLY A 61 6.35 -0.48 17.60
N TRP A 62 5.07 -0.51 17.25
CA TRP A 62 4.61 -0.48 15.86
C TRP A 62 4.95 0.81 15.13
N LEU A 63 5.41 0.66 13.90
CA LEU A 63 5.47 1.68 12.87
C LEU A 63 4.39 1.36 11.83
N TYR A 64 3.50 2.30 11.54
CA TYR A 64 2.48 2.18 10.51
C TYR A 64 2.96 2.88 9.24
N LEU A 65 2.73 2.24 8.11
CA LEU A 65 3.04 2.73 6.77
C LEU A 65 1.76 2.77 5.94
N ALA A 66 1.35 3.97 5.52
CA ALA A 66 0.32 4.16 4.50
C ALA A 66 0.99 4.40 3.15
N VAL A 67 0.46 3.81 2.09
CA VAL A 67 0.96 3.97 0.72
C VAL A 67 -0.15 4.33 -0.26
N VAL A 68 0.23 5.00 -1.32
CA VAL A 68 -0.58 5.28 -2.52
C VAL A 68 0.17 4.71 -3.71
N ILE A 69 -0.46 3.84 -4.48
CA ILE A 69 0.15 3.15 -5.62
C ILE A 69 -0.65 3.46 -6.87
N ASP A 70 0.02 3.94 -7.91
CA ASP A 70 -0.58 4.13 -9.23
C ASP A 70 -0.77 2.80 -9.94
N LEU A 71 -2.00 2.50 -10.34
CA LEU A 71 -2.33 1.20 -10.94
C LEU A 71 -1.69 0.98 -12.30
N TYR A 72 -1.42 2.03 -13.06
CA TYR A 72 -0.76 1.90 -14.36
C TYR A 72 0.71 1.52 -14.21
N SER A 73 1.46 2.32 -13.46
CA SER A 73 2.92 2.15 -13.35
C SER A 73 3.33 1.20 -12.23
N ARG A 74 2.41 0.77 -11.35
CA ARG A 74 2.66 0.00 -10.12
C ARG A 74 3.61 0.70 -9.12
N LYS A 75 3.98 1.95 -9.38
CA LYS A 75 4.87 2.74 -8.51
C LYS A 75 4.12 3.25 -7.28
N VAL A 76 4.82 3.26 -6.16
CA VAL A 76 4.38 3.98 -4.96
C VAL A 76 4.56 5.46 -5.21
N VAL A 77 3.46 6.19 -5.33
CA VAL A 77 3.44 7.63 -5.67
C VAL A 77 3.26 8.54 -4.45
N GLY A 78 2.95 7.96 -3.30
CA GLY A 78 2.89 8.67 -2.03
C GLY A 78 2.95 7.69 -0.86
N TRP A 79 3.52 8.13 0.25
CA TRP A 79 3.60 7.35 1.48
C TRP A 79 3.66 8.26 2.70
N SER A 80 3.28 7.70 3.84
CA SER A 80 3.47 8.33 5.14
C SER A 80 3.72 7.26 6.20
N MET A 81 4.53 7.58 7.20
CA MET A 81 4.87 6.66 8.28
C MET A 81 4.67 7.32 9.65
N GLY A 82 4.14 6.57 10.60
CA GLY A 82 3.87 7.10 11.93
C GLY A 82 3.72 6.02 13.00
N SER A 83 3.81 6.45 14.26
CA SER A 83 3.65 5.55 15.43
C SER A 83 2.18 5.21 15.74
N ARG A 84 1.21 5.85 15.08
CA ARG A 84 -0.22 5.66 15.30
C ARG A 84 -0.96 5.61 13.96
N MET A 85 -1.93 4.70 13.85
CA MET A 85 -2.77 4.51 12.67
C MET A 85 -3.98 5.47 12.71
N LYS A 86 -3.72 6.78 12.61
CA LYS A 86 -4.76 7.83 12.57
C LYS A 86 -5.14 8.17 11.12
N ALA A 87 -6.28 8.87 10.93
CA ALA A 87 -6.70 9.39 9.63
C ALA A 87 -5.64 10.30 8.98
N GLN A 88 -4.89 11.07 9.78
CA GLN A 88 -3.81 11.92 9.29
C GLN A 88 -2.78 11.15 8.47
N LEU A 89 -2.44 9.91 8.87
CA LEU A 89 -1.47 9.07 8.18
C LEU A 89 -1.83 8.85 6.70
N VAL A 90 -3.10 8.51 6.41
CA VAL A 90 -3.56 8.29 5.03
C VAL A 90 -3.75 9.60 4.27
N CYS A 91 -4.10 10.69 4.97
CA CYS A 91 -4.19 12.02 4.40
C CYS A 91 -2.83 12.53 3.94
N ASP A 92 -1.78 12.33 4.75
CA ASP A 92 -0.41 12.75 4.42
C ASP A 92 0.12 11.97 3.21
N ALA A 93 -0.08 10.63 3.18
CA ALA A 93 0.29 9.81 2.03
C ALA A 93 -0.40 10.26 0.74
N LEU A 94 -1.71 10.54 0.80
CA LEU A 94 -2.47 11.01 -0.36
C LEU A 94 -2.03 12.42 -0.79
N THR A 95 -1.81 13.32 0.16
CA THR A 95 -1.34 14.69 -0.11
C THR A 95 0.03 14.66 -0.80
N MET A 96 0.97 13.84 -0.32
CA MET A 96 2.26 13.64 -0.98
C MET A 96 2.09 13.17 -2.43
N ALA A 97 1.25 12.17 -2.68
CA ALA A 97 0.98 11.66 -4.03
C ALA A 97 0.42 12.75 -4.95
N ILE A 98 -0.52 13.56 -4.46
CA ILE A 98 -1.11 14.68 -5.20
C ILE A 98 -0.04 15.70 -5.60
N TRP A 99 0.82 16.09 -4.66
CA TRP A 99 1.90 17.05 -4.93
C TRP A 99 2.91 16.53 -5.95
N GLN A 100 3.27 15.25 -5.86
CA GLN A 100 4.24 14.64 -6.78
C GLN A 100 3.68 14.45 -8.19
N ARG A 101 2.41 14.03 -8.30
CA ARG A 101 1.84 13.58 -9.58
C ARG A 101 0.92 14.60 -10.25
N LYS A 102 0.39 15.57 -9.50
CA LYS A 102 -0.54 16.61 -9.96
C LYS A 102 -1.67 16.04 -10.84
N PRO A 103 -2.41 15.02 -10.35
CA PRO A 103 -3.40 14.33 -11.15
C PRO A 103 -4.57 15.25 -11.51
N LYS A 104 -5.24 14.94 -12.61
CA LYS A 104 -6.46 15.63 -13.03
C LYS A 104 -7.66 15.21 -12.17
N ALA A 105 -8.72 16.02 -12.18
CA ALA A 105 -10.01 15.64 -11.62
C ALA A 105 -10.53 14.33 -12.25
N GLY A 106 -11.32 13.56 -11.48
CA GLY A 106 -11.85 12.27 -11.93
C GLY A 106 -10.96 11.07 -11.63
N LEU A 107 -9.74 11.27 -11.07
CA LEU A 107 -8.90 10.16 -10.59
C LEU A 107 -9.69 9.30 -9.59
N ILE A 108 -9.70 7.98 -9.82
CA ILE A 108 -10.30 7.01 -8.88
C ILE A 108 -9.29 6.72 -7.78
N ILE A 109 -9.72 6.88 -6.52
CA ILE A 109 -8.93 6.53 -5.34
C ILE A 109 -9.61 5.36 -4.64
N HIS A 110 -8.98 4.19 -4.70
CA HIS A 110 -9.50 2.97 -4.11
C HIS A 110 -8.78 2.58 -2.82
N SER A 111 -9.53 2.14 -1.82
CA SER A 111 -9.02 1.66 -0.54
C SER A 111 -9.93 0.56 0.03
N ASP A 112 -9.53 -0.05 1.14
CA ASP A 112 -10.43 -0.83 1.99
C ASP A 112 -11.44 0.09 2.71
N GLN A 113 -12.40 -0.52 3.45
CA GLN A 113 -13.37 0.22 4.26
C GLN A 113 -12.81 0.61 5.64
N GLY A 114 -11.50 0.80 5.78
CA GLY A 114 -10.89 1.22 7.03
C GLY A 114 -11.41 2.57 7.52
N VAL A 115 -11.60 2.70 8.85
CA VAL A 115 -12.11 3.92 9.50
C VAL A 115 -11.32 5.19 9.14
N GLN A 116 -10.05 5.06 8.77
CA GLN A 116 -9.17 6.14 8.36
C GLN A 116 -9.61 6.74 7.02
N TYR A 117 -9.94 5.89 6.04
CA TYR A 117 -10.42 6.28 4.72
C TYR A 117 -11.85 6.80 4.73
N ALA A 118 -12.68 6.34 5.68
CA ALA A 118 -14.03 6.85 5.90
C ALA A 118 -14.08 8.17 6.71
N SER A 119 -12.92 8.72 7.12
CA SER A 119 -12.83 9.94 7.92
C SER A 119 -13.28 11.19 7.15
N HIS A 120 -13.82 12.18 7.86
CA HIS A 120 -14.21 13.46 7.27
C HIS A 120 -13.02 14.18 6.61
N GLN A 121 -11.83 14.13 7.26
CA GLN A 121 -10.61 14.76 6.77
C GLN A 121 -10.17 14.17 5.42
N TYR A 122 -10.15 12.84 5.29
CA TYR A 122 -9.80 12.16 4.05
C TYR A 122 -10.81 12.46 2.93
N ARG A 123 -12.10 12.35 3.22
CA ARG A 123 -13.18 12.66 2.27
C ARG A 123 -13.17 14.12 1.79
N ARG A 124 -12.72 15.08 2.65
CA ARG A 124 -12.52 16.47 2.27
C ARG A 124 -11.44 16.61 1.20
N ILE A 125 -10.33 15.89 1.32
CA ILE A 125 -9.26 15.90 0.29
C ILE A 125 -9.81 15.42 -1.06
N LEU A 126 -10.52 14.29 -1.08
CA LEU A 126 -11.11 13.76 -2.32
C LEU A 126 -12.03 14.78 -2.99
N ARG A 127 -12.91 15.43 -2.21
CA ARG A 127 -13.84 16.46 -2.73
C ARG A 127 -13.12 17.68 -3.28
N LEU A 128 -12.12 18.20 -2.58
CA LEU A 128 -11.36 19.38 -3.00
C LEU A 128 -10.66 19.16 -4.34
N HIS A 129 -10.15 17.96 -4.58
CA HIS A 129 -9.47 17.62 -5.83
C HIS A 129 -10.41 17.00 -6.88
N LYS A 130 -11.73 16.88 -6.58
CA LYS A 130 -12.73 16.26 -7.46
C LYS A 130 -12.35 14.82 -7.85
N PHE A 131 -11.81 14.06 -6.89
CA PHE A 131 -11.50 12.65 -7.07
C PHE A 131 -12.71 11.77 -6.76
N VAL A 132 -12.75 10.60 -7.41
CA VAL A 132 -13.79 9.59 -7.22
C VAL A 132 -13.32 8.61 -6.14
N GLY A 133 -13.99 8.63 -4.99
CA GLY A 133 -13.72 7.65 -3.92
C GLY A 133 -14.29 6.29 -4.29
N SER A 134 -13.50 5.24 -4.06
CA SER A 134 -13.89 3.85 -4.26
C SER A 134 -13.45 3.01 -3.06
N MET A 135 -14.27 2.08 -2.62
CA MET A 135 -13.93 1.19 -1.50
C MET A 135 -14.26 -0.27 -1.84
N SER A 136 -13.39 -1.19 -1.44
CA SER A 136 -13.61 -2.62 -1.57
C SER A 136 -14.86 -3.05 -0.77
N LYS A 137 -15.52 -4.12 -1.19
CA LYS A 137 -16.60 -4.72 -0.39
C LYS A 137 -16.02 -5.36 0.88
N LYS A 138 -16.77 -5.32 1.98
CA LYS A 138 -16.37 -5.96 3.26
C LYS A 138 -16.08 -7.45 3.00
N GLY A 139 -14.87 -7.91 3.34
CA GLY A 139 -14.43 -9.30 3.13
C GLY A 139 -13.90 -9.65 1.73
N CYS A 140 -13.90 -8.72 0.76
CA CYS A 140 -13.30 -8.92 -0.56
C CYS A 140 -11.84 -8.47 -0.57
N CYS A 141 -10.91 -9.36 -0.21
CA CYS A 141 -9.47 -9.07 -0.23
C CYS A 141 -8.91 -8.83 -1.65
N TRP A 142 -9.53 -9.41 -2.68
CA TRP A 142 -9.09 -9.24 -4.07
C TRP A 142 -9.19 -7.82 -4.60
N ASP A 143 -10.04 -6.99 -4.01
CA ASP A 143 -10.26 -5.60 -4.44
C ASP A 143 -9.03 -4.70 -4.20
N ASN A 144 -8.07 -5.11 -3.34
CA ASN A 144 -6.85 -4.34 -3.04
C ASN A 144 -5.55 -5.14 -3.29
N ALA A 145 -5.62 -6.12 -4.19
CA ALA A 145 -4.52 -7.08 -4.45
C ALA A 145 -3.18 -6.40 -4.81
N VAL A 146 -3.20 -5.23 -5.44
CA VAL A 146 -1.98 -4.50 -5.83
C VAL A 146 -1.24 -3.98 -4.61
N ALA A 147 -1.95 -3.37 -3.64
CA ALA A 147 -1.34 -2.90 -2.40
C ALA A 147 -0.87 -4.08 -1.53
N GLU A 148 -1.65 -5.17 -1.48
CA GLU A 148 -1.25 -6.40 -0.79
C GLU A 148 0.02 -7.01 -1.41
N SER A 149 0.14 -7.02 -2.73
CA SER A 149 1.33 -7.48 -3.44
C SER A 149 2.56 -6.64 -3.10
N PHE A 150 2.42 -5.32 -3.07
CA PHE A 150 3.49 -4.42 -2.64
C PHE A 150 3.93 -4.73 -1.20
N PHE A 151 2.99 -4.82 -0.26
CA PHE A 151 3.34 -5.13 1.13
C PHE A 151 3.94 -6.52 1.31
N GLY A 152 3.48 -7.49 0.51
CA GLY A 152 4.09 -8.82 0.45
C GLY A 152 5.56 -8.74 0.06
N SER A 153 5.88 -8.00 -1.01
CA SER A 153 7.24 -7.77 -1.50
C SER A 153 8.08 -7.04 -0.45
N LEU A 154 7.62 -5.91 0.07
CA LEU A 154 8.32 -5.14 1.10
C LEU A 154 8.66 -6.01 2.32
N LYS A 155 7.68 -6.78 2.81
CA LYS A 155 7.88 -7.63 3.99
C LYS A 155 8.83 -8.79 3.72
N GLN A 156 8.71 -9.46 2.58
CA GLN A 156 9.54 -10.61 2.24
C GLN A 156 10.95 -10.23 1.81
N GLU A 157 11.09 -9.16 1.04
CA GLU A 157 12.37 -8.74 0.50
C GLU A 157 13.20 -7.93 1.50
N ARG A 158 12.53 -7.28 2.48
CA ARG A 158 13.21 -6.35 3.38
C ARG A 158 12.91 -6.56 4.88
N VAL A 159 11.65 -6.37 5.29
CA VAL A 159 11.27 -6.23 6.71
C VAL A 159 11.52 -7.49 7.53
N HIS A 160 11.19 -8.68 7.01
CA HIS A 160 11.31 -9.94 7.76
C HIS A 160 12.75 -10.36 8.08
N TRP A 161 13.74 -9.73 7.45
CA TRP A 161 15.17 -10.01 7.63
C TRP A 161 15.87 -9.03 8.54
N ARG A 162 15.11 -8.07 9.11
CA ARG A 162 15.67 -7.00 9.91
C ARG A 162 14.99 -6.91 11.27
N ASN A 163 15.79 -6.64 12.28
CA ASN A 163 15.35 -6.30 13.61
C ASN A 163 15.60 -4.80 13.83
N TYR A 164 14.55 -3.99 13.66
CA TYR A 164 14.66 -2.55 13.83
C TYR A 164 14.67 -2.18 15.31
N ARG A 165 15.73 -1.55 15.77
CA ARG A 165 15.80 -1.02 17.16
C ARG A 165 14.89 0.19 17.35
N THR A 166 14.82 1.08 16.34
CA THR A 166 14.02 2.31 16.39
C THR A 166 13.06 2.41 15.21
N ARG A 167 11.98 3.18 15.37
CA ARG A 167 11.07 3.52 14.25
C ARG A 167 11.81 4.30 13.18
N TYR A 168 12.75 5.16 13.57
CA TYR A 168 13.56 5.92 12.61
C TYR A 168 14.38 5.01 11.70
N ALA A 169 15.04 3.99 12.24
CA ALA A 169 15.79 3.03 11.43
C ALA A 169 14.88 2.29 10.44
N ALA A 170 13.69 1.89 10.88
CA ALA A 170 12.68 1.27 10.01
C ALA A 170 12.18 2.23 8.92
N GLN A 171 11.96 3.51 9.26
CA GLN A 171 11.54 4.54 8.29
C GLN A 171 12.58 4.74 7.19
N GLN A 172 13.87 4.89 7.55
CA GLN A 172 14.93 5.07 6.57
C GLN A 172 15.07 3.85 5.64
N ASP A 173 14.97 2.65 6.20
CA ASP A 173 15.08 1.42 5.41
C ASP A 173 13.90 1.23 4.45
N VAL A 174 12.68 1.50 4.89
CA VAL A 174 11.47 1.47 4.04
C VAL A 174 11.51 2.56 2.97
N LEU A 175 11.96 3.77 3.32
CA LEU A 175 12.15 4.86 2.35
C LEU A 175 13.12 4.45 1.25
N ASN A 176 14.28 3.91 1.61
CA ASN A 176 15.26 3.42 0.65
C ASN A 176 14.69 2.29 -0.22
N TYR A 177 13.93 1.35 0.37
CA TYR A 177 13.28 0.31 -0.39
C TYR A 177 12.31 0.87 -1.42
N ILE A 178 11.45 1.83 -1.06
CA ILE A 178 10.47 2.42 -1.96
C ILE A 178 11.16 3.20 -3.08
N THR A 179 12.11 4.07 -2.74
CA THR A 179 12.68 5.04 -3.70
C THR A 179 13.78 4.44 -4.56
N MET A 180 14.70 3.70 -3.96
CA MET A 180 15.91 3.21 -4.64
C MET A 180 15.75 1.84 -5.26
N TRP A 181 14.82 1.02 -4.78
CA TRP A 181 14.62 -0.32 -5.28
C TRP A 181 13.26 -0.50 -5.95
N TYR A 182 12.16 -0.37 -5.20
CA TYR A 182 10.82 -0.69 -5.69
C TYR A 182 10.40 0.17 -6.88
N ASN A 183 10.56 1.49 -6.78
CA ASN A 183 10.14 2.41 -7.85
C ASN A 183 11.11 2.53 -9.02
N SER A 184 12.39 2.16 -8.84
CA SER A 184 13.43 2.44 -9.84
C SER A 184 14.04 1.20 -10.49
N GLN A 185 14.13 0.08 -9.78
CA GLN A 185 14.88 -1.10 -10.23
C GLN A 185 14.02 -2.37 -10.30
N ARG A 186 12.95 -2.47 -9.50
CA ARG A 186 12.14 -3.69 -9.46
C ARG A 186 11.38 -3.88 -10.76
N MET A 187 11.62 -5.01 -11.42
CA MET A 187 10.86 -5.43 -12.60
C MET A 187 9.48 -5.97 -12.19
N TYR A 188 8.48 -5.62 -12.96
CA TYR A 188 7.10 -6.07 -12.75
C TYR A 188 6.65 -6.91 -13.91
N SER A 189 6.31 -8.18 -13.67
CA SER A 189 5.78 -9.07 -14.71
C SER A 189 4.52 -8.51 -15.40
N TYR A 190 3.72 -7.72 -14.69
CA TYR A 190 2.55 -7.03 -15.24
C TYR A 190 2.91 -6.02 -16.35
N LEU A 191 4.12 -5.46 -16.35
CA LEU A 191 4.60 -4.49 -17.34
C LEU A 191 5.41 -5.15 -18.48
N ASN A 192 5.37 -6.49 -18.60
CA ASN A 192 6.07 -7.26 -19.62
C ASN A 192 7.60 -7.06 -19.66
N TYR A 193 8.22 -6.95 -18.47
CA TYR A 193 9.67 -6.93 -18.31
C TYR A 193 10.19 -8.33 -17.99
#